data_120334a97af54f3db8bf26a8e9b30d8d
#
_entry.id   120334a97af54f3db8bf26a8e9b30d8d
#
_cell.length_a   1.000
_cell.length_b   1.000
_cell.length_c   1.000
_cell.angle_alpha   90.00
_cell.angle_beta   90.00
_cell.angle_gamma   90.00
#
_symmetry.space_group_name_H-M   'P 1'
#
loop_
_entity.id
_entity.type
_entity.pdbx_description
1 polymer ?
#
loop_
_entity_poly.entity_id
_entity_poly.type
_entity_poly.pdbx_seq_one_letter_code
_entity_poly.pdbx_strand_id
1 'polypeptide(L)'
;FIGATTAFFAATVGLVQNDIKRVIAYSTCSQLGYMFVALGVGAYGAAIFHLFTHAFFKALLFLGAGSVIHAVSGEQDMRNMGGLRTHIPKTYWMMMIGTVALTGLGIPGTMIGTAGFFSKDLIVESAYAAAHNPFSGYGFTLLAVAAFMTSFYSWRLVFMTFHGKPRASHDVMHHVHESPNVMLVPLFVLAAGALLAGVLFEGAFFGHAYGEFWKGALFTGAENKILEEIHHVPALVKWTPFIAMLGGFLLAFQFYIRSPQTPVRLAAQHRGLYLFLLNKWYFDELYDFLFVRPAKALGRFLWKKGDGWLIDGFGPDGVSARVLDVTARAAKLQSGYLYHYAFAMLIGVAALVTWMMLGSAF
;
A
#
# COMPACT_ATOMS: atom_id res chain seq x y z
N PHE A 1 2.17 -13.74 14.22
CA PHE A 1 1.99 -12.46 14.92
C PHE A 1 1.87 -11.27 13.93
N ILE A 2 2.92 -10.96 13.16
CA ILE A 2 2.95 -9.78 12.26
C ILE A 2 1.80 -9.78 11.26
N GLY A 3 1.50 -10.92 10.61
CA GLY A 3 0.40 -11.01 9.66
C GLY A 3 -0.95 -10.67 10.28
N ALA A 4 -1.25 -11.19 11.48
CA ALA A 4 -2.50 -10.92 12.19
C ALA A 4 -2.62 -9.44 12.61
N THR A 5 -1.54 -8.87 13.15
CA THR A 5 -1.47 -7.44 13.49
C THR A 5 -1.70 -6.57 12.25
N THR A 6 -1.07 -6.91 11.11
CA THR A 6 -1.23 -6.18 9.85
C THR A 6 -2.67 -6.28 9.34
N ALA A 7 -3.28 -7.47 9.37
CA ALA A 7 -4.66 -7.66 8.95
C ALA A 7 -5.62 -6.80 9.77
N PHE A 8 -5.46 -6.77 11.08
CA PHE A 8 -6.26 -5.96 12.00
C PHE A 8 -6.00 -4.45 11.79
N PHE A 9 -4.73 -4.02 11.79
CA PHE A 9 -4.35 -2.62 11.57
C PHE A 9 -4.97 -2.06 10.29
N ALA A 10 -4.73 -2.72 9.15
CA ALA A 10 -5.21 -2.25 7.86
C ALA A 10 -6.75 -2.24 7.80
N ALA A 11 -7.41 -3.23 8.41
CA ALA A 11 -8.87 -3.25 8.49
C ALA A 11 -9.44 -2.07 9.31
N THR A 12 -8.81 -1.72 10.45
CA THR A 12 -9.23 -0.57 11.26
C THR A 12 -9.12 0.77 10.50
N VAL A 13 -8.06 0.93 9.70
CA VAL A 13 -7.89 2.11 8.83
C VAL A 13 -8.98 2.13 7.75
N GLY A 14 -9.28 0.97 7.14
CA GLY A 14 -10.34 0.83 6.14
C GLY A 14 -11.72 1.26 6.61
N LEU A 15 -12.05 1.10 7.91
CA LEU A 15 -13.35 1.49 8.50
C LEU A 15 -13.67 2.97 8.29
N VAL A 16 -12.67 3.85 8.29
CA VAL A 16 -12.87 5.31 8.36
C VAL A 16 -12.39 6.06 7.11
N GLN A 17 -11.66 5.41 6.20
CA GLN A 17 -11.23 6.05 4.96
C GLN A 17 -12.43 6.46 4.10
N ASN A 18 -12.36 7.64 3.48
CA ASN A 18 -13.44 8.18 2.66
C ASN A 18 -13.14 8.10 1.15
N ASP A 19 -11.88 7.96 0.78
CA ASP A 19 -11.44 7.73 -0.58
C ASP A 19 -11.69 6.28 -0.98
N ILE A 20 -12.44 6.05 -2.08
CA ILE A 20 -12.84 4.72 -2.55
C ILE A 20 -11.61 3.83 -2.84
N LYS A 21 -10.54 4.37 -3.44
CA LYS A 21 -9.30 3.64 -3.72
C LYS A 21 -8.55 3.29 -2.43
N ARG A 22 -8.52 4.20 -1.45
CA ARG A 22 -7.84 3.96 -0.17
C ARG A 22 -8.53 2.87 0.63
N VAL A 23 -9.86 2.82 0.66
CA VAL A 23 -10.58 1.71 1.31
C VAL A 23 -10.16 0.37 0.72
N ILE A 24 -10.13 0.25 -0.63
CA ILE A 24 -9.74 -0.97 -1.31
C ILE A 24 -8.26 -1.29 -1.10
N ALA A 25 -7.38 -0.28 -1.05
CA ALA A 25 -5.95 -0.46 -0.80
C ALA A 25 -5.68 -1.00 0.61
N TYR A 26 -6.27 -0.41 1.66
CA TYR A 26 -6.14 -0.92 3.02
C TYR A 26 -6.78 -2.30 3.19
N SER A 27 -7.86 -2.57 2.45
CA SER A 27 -8.40 -3.92 2.34
C SER A 27 -7.39 -4.89 1.73
N THR A 28 -6.59 -4.47 0.73
CA THR A 28 -5.51 -5.30 0.17
C THR A 28 -4.44 -5.59 1.22
N CYS A 29 -3.96 -4.56 1.94
CA CYS A 29 -2.98 -4.75 3.02
C CYS A 29 -3.51 -5.73 4.09
N SER A 30 -4.79 -5.63 4.45
CA SER A 30 -5.44 -6.55 5.39
C SER A 30 -5.41 -7.99 4.87
N GLN A 31 -5.81 -8.22 3.61
CA GLN A 31 -5.83 -9.58 3.02
C GLN A 31 -4.42 -10.18 2.87
N LEU A 32 -3.41 -9.37 2.56
CA LEU A 32 -2.02 -9.83 2.61
C LEU A 32 -1.63 -10.27 4.03
N GLY A 33 -2.10 -9.55 5.06
CA GLY A 33 -1.94 -9.98 6.45
C GLY A 33 -2.52 -11.37 6.72
N TYR A 34 -3.70 -11.71 6.17
CA TYR A 34 -4.26 -13.07 6.23
C TYR A 34 -3.33 -14.11 5.62
N MET A 35 -2.79 -13.83 4.43
CA MET A 35 -1.86 -14.73 3.74
C MET A 35 -0.59 -14.96 4.58
N PHE A 36 -0.05 -13.90 5.21
CA PHE A 36 1.09 -14.03 6.12
C PHE A 36 0.78 -14.86 7.38
N VAL A 37 -0.46 -14.83 7.89
CA VAL A 37 -0.87 -15.73 8.96
C VAL A 37 -0.85 -17.18 8.48
N ALA A 38 -1.45 -17.46 7.31
CA ALA A 38 -1.45 -18.81 6.73
C ALA A 38 -0.03 -19.34 6.52
N LEU A 39 0.89 -18.51 5.98
CA LEU A 39 2.31 -18.87 5.86
C LEU A 39 2.95 -19.15 7.22
N GLY A 40 2.66 -18.30 8.22
CA GLY A 40 3.23 -18.41 9.56
C GLY A 40 2.76 -19.63 10.36
N VAL A 41 1.61 -20.22 10.01
CA VAL A 41 1.10 -21.46 10.60
C VAL A 41 1.37 -22.70 9.74
N GLY A 42 2.10 -22.55 8.61
CA GLY A 42 2.45 -23.65 7.73
C GLY A 42 1.39 -24.04 6.70
N ALA A 43 0.29 -23.29 6.58
CA ALA A 43 -0.78 -23.53 5.60
C ALA A 43 -0.44 -22.87 4.24
N TYR A 44 0.68 -23.28 3.63
CA TYR A 44 1.23 -22.64 2.43
C TYR A 44 0.28 -22.68 1.24
N GLY A 45 -0.37 -23.84 1.00
CA GLY A 45 -1.35 -23.99 -0.07
C GLY A 45 -2.54 -23.03 0.09
N ALA A 46 -3.02 -22.85 1.33
CA ALA A 46 -4.11 -21.92 1.66
C ALA A 46 -3.70 -20.45 1.39
N ALA A 47 -2.46 -20.06 1.74
CA ALA A 47 -1.95 -18.73 1.47
C ALA A 47 -1.91 -18.41 -0.02
N ILE A 48 -1.37 -19.34 -0.83
CA ILE A 48 -1.26 -19.16 -2.29
C ILE A 48 -2.63 -19.25 -2.94
N PHE A 49 -3.52 -20.11 -2.45
CA PHE A 49 -4.90 -20.18 -2.92
C PHE A 49 -5.64 -18.85 -2.71
N HIS A 50 -5.46 -18.25 -1.53
CA HIS A 50 -6.04 -16.94 -1.27
C HIS A 50 -5.40 -15.85 -2.13
N LEU A 51 -4.10 -15.89 -2.40
CA LEU A 51 -3.44 -14.97 -3.33
C LEU A 51 -4.04 -15.07 -4.74
N PHE A 52 -4.27 -16.28 -5.22
CA PHE A 52 -4.86 -16.54 -6.53
C PHE A 52 -6.29 -16.01 -6.63
N THR A 53 -7.16 -16.36 -5.69
CA THR A 53 -8.56 -15.89 -5.67
C THR A 53 -8.64 -14.38 -5.42
N HIS A 54 -7.78 -13.86 -4.54
CA HIS A 54 -7.66 -12.44 -4.22
C HIS A 54 -7.34 -11.60 -5.46
N ALA A 55 -6.52 -12.10 -6.37
CA ALA A 55 -6.18 -11.38 -7.60
C ALA A 55 -7.45 -11.04 -8.42
N PHE A 56 -8.41 -11.96 -8.54
CA PHE A 56 -9.64 -11.72 -9.29
C PHE A 56 -10.52 -10.66 -8.63
N PHE A 57 -10.93 -10.87 -7.38
CA PHE A 57 -11.87 -9.93 -6.77
C PHE A 57 -11.22 -8.59 -6.41
N LYS A 58 -9.91 -8.55 -6.18
CA LYS A 58 -9.24 -7.30 -5.86
C LYS A 58 -9.01 -6.45 -7.11
N ALA A 59 -8.57 -7.06 -8.21
CA ALA A 59 -8.49 -6.35 -9.48
C ALA A 59 -9.88 -5.87 -9.93
N LEU A 60 -10.92 -6.70 -9.74
CA LEU A 60 -12.31 -6.31 -10.02
C LEU A 60 -12.73 -5.07 -9.23
N LEU A 61 -12.45 -5.02 -7.93
CA LEU A 61 -12.80 -3.88 -7.08
C LEU A 61 -12.01 -2.62 -7.43
N PHE A 62 -10.70 -2.74 -7.70
CA PHE A 62 -9.88 -1.58 -8.08
C PHE A 62 -10.24 -1.01 -9.43
N LEU A 63 -10.40 -1.86 -10.46
CA LEU A 63 -10.81 -1.42 -11.79
C LEU A 63 -12.25 -0.93 -11.78
N GLY A 64 -13.13 -1.57 -11.00
CA GLY A 64 -14.50 -1.11 -10.78
C GLY A 64 -14.57 0.26 -10.10
N ALA A 65 -13.71 0.51 -9.09
CA ALA A 65 -13.57 1.84 -8.50
C ALA A 65 -13.06 2.87 -9.53
N GLY A 66 -12.13 2.47 -10.41
CA GLY A 66 -11.70 3.29 -11.55
C GLY A 66 -12.87 3.66 -12.47
N SER A 67 -13.75 2.69 -12.76
CA SER A 67 -14.97 2.91 -13.53
C SER A 67 -15.95 3.88 -12.85
N VAL A 68 -16.11 3.77 -11.52
CA VAL A 68 -16.93 4.72 -10.73
C VAL A 68 -16.33 6.13 -10.81
N ILE A 69 -15.03 6.28 -10.57
CA ILE A 69 -14.33 7.57 -10.60
C ILE A 69 -14.43 8.22 -11.98
N HIS A 70 -14.30 7.42 -13.04
CA HIS A 70 -14.48 7.90 -14.41
C HIS A 70 -15.91 8.44 -14.62
N ALA A 71 -16.92 7.72 -14.15
CA ALA A 71 -18.31 8.11 -14.27
C ALA A 71 -18.66 9.42 -13.54
N VAL A 72 -17.97 9.71 -12.41
CA VAL A 72 -18.22 10.92 -11.60
C VAL A 72 -17.14 12.01 -11.80
N SER A 73 -16.57 12.07 -12.99
CA SER A 73 -15.62 13.14 -13.40
C SER A 73 -14.39 13.28 -12.51
N GLY A 74 -13.87 12.15 -12.00
CA GLY A 74 -12.63 12.13 -11.21
C GLY A 74 -12.80 12.20 -9.70
N GLU A 75 -14.02 12.34 -9.18
CA GLU A 75 -14.27 12.33 -7.72
C GLU A 75 -13.90 10.97 -7.10
N GLN A 76 -13.18 11.01 -5.98
CA GLN A 76 -12.75 9.82 -5.24
C GLN A 76 -13.36 9.72 -3.84
N ASP A 77 -13.86 10.83 -3.32
CA ASP A 77 -14.47 10.86 -1.99
C ASP A 77 -15.90 10.33 -2.04
N MET A 78 -16.12 9.19 -1.38
CA MET A 78 -17.44 8.56 -1.32
C MET A 78 -18.50 9.44 -0.64
N ARG A 79 -18.10 10.45 0.14
CA ARG A 79 -19.06 11.39 0.76
C ARG A 79 -19.75 12.28 -0.26
N ASN A 80 -19.11 12.50 -1.42
CA ASN A 80 -19.61 13.28 -2.54
C ASN A 80 -20.30 12.41 -3.61
N MET A 81 -20.43 11.09 -3.39
CA MET A 81 -21.10 10.14 -4.28
C MET A 81 -22.52 9.82 -3.77
N GLY A 82 -23.16 8.81 -4.30
CA GLY A 82 -24.46 8.29 -3.88
C GLY A 82 -25.43 8.16 -5.04
N GLY A 83 -26.39 7.23 -4.94
CA GLY A 83 -27.42 7.02 -5.92
C GLY A 83 -26.97 6.53 -7.31
N LEU A 84 -25.70 6.11 -7.44
CA LEU A 84 -25.11 5.77 -8.77
C LEU A 84 -25.62 4.46 -9.37
N ARG A 85 -26.28 3.59 -8.61
CA ARG A 85 -26.68 2.25 -9.08
C ARG A 85 -27.56 2.25 -10.35
N THR A 86 -28.37 3.29 -10.53
CA THR A 86 -29.29 3.42 -11.69
C THR A 86 -28.60 4.04 -12.90
N HIS A 87 -27.54 4.80 -12.70
CA HIS A 87 -26.79 5.48 -13.75
C HIS A 87 -25.68 4.60 -14.34
N ILE A 88 -25.03 3.78 -13.50
CA ILE A 88 -23.95 2.87 -13.91
C ILE A 88 -24.23 1.43 -13.43
N PRO A 89 -25.30 0.78 -13.91
CA PRO A 89 -25.76 -0.51 -13.41
C PRO A 89 -24.77 -1.66 -13.66
N LYS A 90 -24.03 -1.67 -14.77
CA LYS A 90 -23.03 -2.71 -15.04
C LYS A 90 -21.87 -2.61 -14.06
N THR A 91 -21.31 -1.42 -13.88
CA THR A 91 -20.26 -1.16 -12.89
C THR A 91 -20.75 -1.49 -11.47
N TYR A 92 -21.99 -1.14 -11.12
CA TYR A 92 -22.59 -1.52 -9.84
C TYR A 92 -22.56 -3.02 -9.59
N TRP A 93 -23.04 -3.83 -10.55
CA TRP A 93 -23.04 -5.29 -10.37
C TRP A 93 -21.63 -5.89 -10.30
N MET A 94 -20.66 -5.34 -11.05
CA MET A 94 -19.26 -5.77 -10.95
C MET A 94 -18.68 -5.48 -9.56
N MET A 95 -18.95 -4.28 -9.01
CA MET A 95 -18.55 -3.93 -7.66
C MET A 95 -19.26 -4.77 -6.59
N MET A 96 -20.52 -5.12 -6.80
CA MET A 96 -21.28 -6.03 -5.93
C MET A 96 -20.66 -7.43 -5.91
N ILE A 97 -20.36 -8.01 -7.08
CA ILE A 97 -19.69 -9.32 -7.18
C ILE A 97 -18.35 -9.29 -6.47
N GLY A 98 -17.53 -8.27 -6.72
CA GLY A 98 -16.23 -8.12 -6.05
C GLY A 98 -16.36 -8.00 -4.53
N THR A 99 -17.35 -7.25 -4.05
CA THR A 99 -17.64 -7.08 -2.61
C THR A 99 -18.10 -8.39 -1.97
N VAL A 100 -19.02 -9.11 -2.60
CA VAL A 100 -19.51 -10.40 -2.12
C VAL A 100 -18.39 -11.43 -2.11
N ALA A 101 -17.53 -11.45 -3.13
CA ALA A 101 -16.37 -12.33 -3.18
C ALA A 101 -15.33 -11.99 -2.10
N LEU A 102 -15.01 -10.70 -1.90
CA LEU A 102 -14.09 -10.25 -0.86
C LEU A 102 -14.58 -10.60 0.55
N THR A 103 -15.89 -10.39 0.81
CA THR A 103 -16.47 -10.69 2.13
C THR A 103 -16.60 -12.18 2.38
N GLY A 104 -16.52 -13.02 1.34
CA GLY A 104 -16.54 -14.47 1.44
C GLY A 104 -17.95 -15.00 1.68
N LEU A 105 -18.91 -14.58 0.86
CA LEU A 105 -20.27 -15.13 0.94
C LEU A 105 -20.28 -16.58 0.47
N GLY A 106 -20.69 -17.46 1.36
CA GLY A 106 -20.84 -18.89 1.13
C GLY A 106 -21.54 -19.57 2.30
N ILE A 107 -21.89 -20.83 2.15
CA ILE A 107 -22.55 -21.63 3.19
C ILE A 107 -21.51 -22.62 3.73
N PRO A 108 -21.07 -22.48 5.01
CA PRO A 108 -20.09 -23.38 5.60
C PRO A 108 -20.51 -24.85 5.49
N GLY A 109 -19.56 -25.72 5.11
CA GLY A 109 -19.80 -27.14 4.91
C GLY A 109 -20.45 -27.51 3.57
N THR A 110 -20.58 -26.56 2.62
CA THR A 110 -21.08 -26.82 1.28
C THR A 110 -20.10 -26.30 0.23
N MET A 111 -20.30 -26.73 -1.03
CA MET A 111 -19.56 -26.21 -2.19
C MET A 111 -20.23 -24.95 -2.80
N ILE A 112 -21.07 -24.27 -2.04
CA ILE A 112 -21.78 -23.06 -2.48
C ILE A 112 -21.13 -21.84 -1.83
N GLY A 113 -20.39 -21.08 -2.62
CA GLY A 113 -19.71 -19.86 -2.16
C GLY A 113 -18.94 -19.17 -3.26
N THR A 114 -18.47 -17.97 -2.97
CA THR A 114 -17.60 -17.17 -3.83
C THR A 114 -16.13 -17.54 -3.61
N ALA A 115 -15.24 -17.06 -4.47
CA ALA A 115 -13.83 -17.40 -4.40
C ALA A 115 -13.18 -17.05 -3.03
N GLY A 116 -13.59 -15.93 -2.42
CA GLY A 116 -13.10 -15.53 -1.10
C GLY A 116 -13.60 -16.41 0.05
N PHE A 117 -14.78 -17.03 -0.08
CA PHE A 117 -15.28 -18.01 0.90
C PHE A 117 -14.33 -19.21 0.99
N PHE A 118 -14.03 -19.85 -0.14
CA PHE A 118 -13.17 -21.04 -0.15
C PHE A 118 -11.75 -20.76 0.35
N SER A 119 -11.21 -19.59 0.08
CA SER A 119 -9.80 -19.30 0.36
C SER A 119 -9.57 -18.57 1.69
N LYS A 120 -10.38 -17.57 2.03
CA LYS A 120 -10.21 -16.78 3.26
C LYS A 120 -10.60 -17.55 4.51
N ASP A 121 -11.72 -18.28 4.45
CA ASP A 121 -12.24 -19.02 5.60
C ASP A 121 -11.28 -20.16 5.97
N LEU A 122 -10.67 -20.79 4.96
CA LEU A 122 -9.59 -21.74 5.13
C LEU A 122 -8.40 -21.16 5.93
N ILE A 123 -8.03 -19.91 5.71
CA ILE A 123 -6.96 -19.25 6.48
C ILE A 123 -7.36 -19.06 7.95
N VAL A 124 -8.60 -18.65 8.20
CA VAL A 124 -9.09 -18.48 9.59
C VAL A 124 -9.12 -19.82 10.32
N GLU A 125 -9.58 -20.87 9.64
CA GLU A 125 -9.57 -22.24 10.18
C GLU A 125 -8.14 -22.74 10.44
N SER A 126 -7.19 -22.48 9.51
CA SER A 126 -5.77 -22.82 9.68
C SER A 126 -5.15 -22.13 10.89
N ALA A 127 -5.49 -20.85 11.12
CA ALA A 127 -4.97 -20.11 12.27
C ALA A 127 -5.44 -20.71 13.60
N TYR A 128 -6.66 -21.26 13.65
CA TYR A 128 -7.17 -21.96 14.84
C TYR A 128 -6.56 -23.36 14.97
N ALA A 129 -6.49 -24.13 13.89
CA ALA A 129 -5.98 -25.49 13.87
C ALA A 129 -4.53 -25.58 14.35
N ALA A 130 -3.71 -24.58 14.11
CA ALA A 130 -2.32 -24.52 14.56
C ALA A 130 -2.17 -24.33 16.09
N ALA A 131 -2.87 -25.13 16.90
CA ALA A 131 -2.92 -24.98 18.35
C ALA A 131 -1.56 -25.13 19.07
N HIS A 132 -0.59 -25.79 18.45
CA HIS A 132 0.80 -25.89 18.92
C HIS A 132 1.59 -24.56 18.77
N ASN A 133 1.12 -23.62 17.96
CA ASN A 133 1.73 -22.32 17.80
C ASN A 133 1.22 -21.35 18.89
N PRO A 134 2.12 -20.72 19.69
CA PRO A 134 1.71 -19.86 20.80
C PRO A 134 0.88 -18.63 20.36
N PHE A 135 0.92 -18.26 19.08
CA PHE A 135 0.15 -17.14 18.53
C PHE A 135 -1.14 -17.58 17.81
N SER A 136 -1.52 -18.85 17.84
CA SER A 136 -2.72 -19.38 17.17
C SER A 136 -3.99 -18.63 17.61
N GLY A 137 -4.27 -18.57 18.90
CA GLY A 137 -5.44 -17.85 19.44
C GLY A 137 -5.45 -16.36 19.11
N TYR A 138 -4.28 -15.72 19.17
CA TYR A 138 -4.12 -14.33 18.73
C TYR A 138 -4.43 -14.15 17.23
N GLY A 139 -3.85 -15.03 16.40
CA GLY A 139 -4.07 -15.05 14.95
C GLY A 139 -5.55 -15.21 14.61
N PHE A 140 -6.17 -16.27 15.13
CA PHE A 140 -7.59 -16.56 14.92
C PHE A 140 -8.50 -15.38 15.32
N THR A 141 -8.29 -14.84 16.52
CA THR A 141 -9.12 -13.74 17.04
C THR A 141 -9.01 -12.50 16.18
N LEU A 142 -7.79 -12.08 15.84
CA LEU A 142 -7.61 -10.89 15.02
C LEU A 142 -8.11 -11.08 13.58
N LEU A 143 -7.97 -12.27 12.99
CA LEU A 143 -8.53 -12.56 11.68
C LEU A 143 -10.05 -12.56 11.68
N ALA A 144 -10.69 -13.11 12.72
CA ALA A 144 -12.15 -13.09 12.87
C ALA A 144 -12.68 -11.64 12.99
N VAL A 145 -12.03 -10.82 13.82
CA VAL A 145 -12.37 -9.38 13.95
C VAL A 145 -12.09 -8.63 12.64
N ALA A 146 -11.00 -8.91 11.96
CA ALA A 146 -10.69 -8.33 10.67
C ALA A 146 -11.71 -8.75 9.59
N ALA A 147 -12.25 -9.98 9.64
CA ALA A 147 -13.32 -10.43 8.74
C ALA A 147 -14.60 -9.61 8.92
N PHE A 148 -15.00 -9.36 10.18
CA PHE A 148 -16.13 -8.48 10.51
C PHE A 148 -15.90 -7.07 9.96
N MET A 149 -14.73 -6.48 10.23
CA MET A 149 -14.38 -5.15 9.73
C MET A 149 -14.33 -5.10 8.20
N THR A 150 -13.80 -6.15 7.56
CA THR A 150 -13.76 -6.28 6.10
C THR A 150 -15.16 -6.23 5.50
N SER A 151 -16.10 -6.96 6.07
CA SER A 151 -17.49 -6.90 5.63
C SER A 151 -18.08 -5.50 5.84
N PHE A 152 -17.89 -4.92 7.02
CA PHE A 152 -18.43 -3.60 7.34
C PHE A 152 -17.94 -2.51 6.36
N TYR A 153 -16.61 -2.35 6.16
CA TYR A 153 -16.12 -1.28 5.31
C TYR A 153 -16.41 -1.51 3.81
N SER A 154 -16.48 -2.76 3.39
CA SER A 154 -16.82 -3.10 1.99
C SER A 154 -18.28 -2.75 1.68
N TRP A 155 -19.20 -3.10 2.56
CA TRP A 155 -20.61 -2.72 2.42
C TRP A 155 -20.82 -1.21 2.63
N ARG A 156 -20.04 -0.57 3.53
CA ARG A 156 -20.01 0.89 3.66
C ARG A 156 -19.66 1.55 2.32
N LEU A 157 -18.64 1.06 1.63
CA LEU A 157 -18.23 1.55 0.31
C LEU A 157 -19.39 1.43 -0.68
N VAL A 158 -20.02 0.25 -0.79
CA VAL A 158 -21.16 0.03 -1.70
C VAL A 158 -22.33 0.95 -1.37
N PHE A 159 -22.71 1.05 -0.11
CA PHE A 159 -23.85 1.86 0.31
C PHE A 159 -23.60 3.35 0.09
N MET A 160 -22.42 3.86 0.41
CA MET A 160 -22.07 5.26 0.22
C MET A 160 -21.96 5.64 -1.25
N THR A 161 -21.46 4.75 -2.11
CA THR A 161 -21.23 5.04 -3.53
C THR A 161 -22.51 4.87 -4.36
N PHE A 162 -23.23 3.78 -4.16
CA PHE A 162 -24.30 3.38 -5.09
C PHE A 162 -25.71 3.60 -4.57
N HIS A 163 -25.88 3.70 -3.25
CA HIS A 163 -27.19 3.83 -2.63
C HIS A 163 -27.41 5.23 -2.02
N GLY A 164 -28.62 5.45 -1.52
CA GLY A 164 -29.03 6.74 -0.96
C GLY A 164 -29.29 7.81 -2.01
N LYS A 165 -29.36 9.07 -1.56
CA LYS A 165 -29.53 10.23 -2.44
C LYS A 165 -28.20 10.63 -3.06
N PRO A 166 -28.18 11.09 -4.33
CA PRO A 166 -26.99 11.69 -4.94
C PRO A 166 -26.49 12.88 -4.10
N ARG A 167 -25.18 12.93 -3.90
CA ARG A 167 -24.49 14.01 -3.15
C ARG A 167 -23.47 14.75 -4.02
N ALA A 168 -23.25 14.28 -5.24
CA ALA A 168 -22.49 15.00 -6.27
C ALA A 168 -23.27 16.23 -6.75
N SER A 169 -22.56 17.21 -7.33
CA SER A 169 -23.19 18.39 -7.92
C SER A 169 -24.12 18.01 -9.07
N HIS A 170 -25.09 18.85 -9.36
CA HIS A 170 -26.04 18.63 -10.45
C HIS A 170 -25.32 18.45 -11.79
N ASP A 171 -24.26 19.23 -12.04
CA ASP A 171 -23.47 19.16 -13.27
C ASP A 171 -22.76 17.80 -13.42
N VAL A 172 -22.17 17.28 -12.33
CA VAL A 172 -21.53 15.95 -12.34
C VAL A 172 -22.59 14.88 -12.61
N MET A 173 -23.74 14.93 -11.90
CA MET A 173 -24.79 13.93 -12.04
C MET A 173 -25.40 13.88 -13.46
N HIS A 174 -25.46 15.04 -14.14
CA HIS A 174 -25.95 15.11 -15.53
C HIS A 174 -25.03 14.42 -16.52
N HIS A 175 -23.73 14.35 -16.23
CA HIS A 175 -22.72 13.71 -17.09
C HIS A 175 -22.39 12.27 -16.68
N VAL A 176 -23.00 11.73 -15.61
CA VAL A 176 -22.75 10.34 -15.19
C VAL A 176 -23.23 9.38 -16.28
N HIS A 177 -22.32 8.57 -16.76
CA HIS A 177 -22.60 7.53 -17.76
C HIS A 177 -21.80 6.26 -17.47
N GLU A 178 -22.27 5.14 -18.02
CA GLU A 178 -21.55 3.85 -17.88
C GLU A 178 -20.23 3.90 -18.64
N SER A 179 -19.22 3.23 -18.09
CA SER A 179 -17.92 3.14 -18.72
C SER A 179 -17.95 2.41 -20.07
N PRO A 180 -17.03 2.72 -21.01
CA PRO A 180 -16.97 2.06 -22.30
C PRO A 180 -16.61 0.57 -22.17
N ASN A 181 -16.94 -0.21 -23.20
CA ASN A 181 -16.73 -1.67 -23.19
C ASN A 181 -15.27 -2.07 -22.96
N VAL A 182 -14.29 -1.26 -23.39
CA VAL A 182 -12.86 -1.51 -23.14
C VAL A 182 -12.55 -1.58 -21.64
N MET A 183 -13.29 -0.88 -20.78
CA MET A 183 -13.20 -0.97 -19.33
C MET A 183 -14.08 -2.07 -18.75
N LEU A 184 -15.28 -2.28 -19.30
CA LEU A 184 -16.24 -3.25 -18.76
C LEU A 184 -15.87 -4.70 -19.05
N VAL A 185 -15.31 -5.03 -20.22
CA VAL A 185 -14.95 -6.41 -20.58
C VAL A 185 -13.97 -7.03 -19.59
N PRO A 186 -12.86 -6.36 -19.18
CA PRO A 186 -12.00 -6.88 -18.13
C PRO A 186 -12.73 -7.11 -16.80
N LEU A 187 -13.69 -6.24 -16.43
CA LEU A 187 -14.48 -6.41 -15.21
C LEU A 187 -15.32 -7.68 -15.25
N PHE A 188 -15.96 -8.00 -16.40
CA PHE A 188 -16.74 -9.23 -16.55
C PHE A 188 -15.86 -10.49 -16.41
N VAL A 189 -14.67 -10.49 -17.01
CA VAL A 189 -13.71 -11.62 -16.89
C VAL A 189 -13.28 -11.81 -15.43
N LEU A 190 -12.94 -10.73 -14.75
CA LEU A 190 -12.55 -10.76 -13.34
C LEU A 190 -13.71 -11.17 -12.43
N ALA A 191 -14.95 -10.75 -12.75
CA ALA A 191 -16.15 -11.15 -12.02
C ALA A 191 -16.41 -12.65 -12.13
N ALA A 192 -16.24 -13.24 -13.32
CA ALA A 192 -16.33 -14.68 -13.50
C ALA A 192 -15.30 -15.43 -12.63
N GLY A 193 -14.04 -14.97 -12.61
CA GLY A 193 -13.02 -15.52 -11.72
C GLY A 193 -13.36 -15.33 -10.24
N ALA A 194 -13.87 -14.18 -9.83
CA ALA A 194 -14.29 -13.90 -8.45
C ALA A 194 -15.42 -14.80 -7.94
N LEU A 195 -16.28 -15.29 -8.85
CA LEU A 195 -17.34 -16.23 -8.51
C LEU A 195 -16.87 -17.69 -8.57
N LEU A 196 -16.12 -18.07 -9.60
CA LEU A 196 -15.90 -19.46 -9.96
C LEU A 196 -14.51 -20.01 -9.52
N ALA A 197 -13.48 -19.16 -9.44
CA ALA A 197 -12.11 -19.64 -9.18
C ALA A 197 -11.98 -20.40 -7.84
N GLY A 198 -12.80 -20.07 -6.85
CA GLY A 198 -12.83 -20.79 -5.57
C GLY A 198 -13.18 -22.27 -5.73
N VAL A 199 -14.36 -22.54 -6.26
CA VAL A 199 -14.87 -23.91 -6.42
C VAL A 199 -14.10 -24.71 -7.47
N LEU A 200 -13.61 -24.08 -8.53
CA LEU A 200 -12.90 -24.78 -9.60
C LEU A 200 -11.48 -25.22 -9.21
N PHE A 201 -10.81 -24.45 -8.35
CA PHE A 201 -9.39 -24.68 -8.03
C PHE A 201 -9.15 -25.14 -6.59
N GLU A 202 -10.17 -25.20 -5.73
CA GLU A 202 -10.04 -25.67 -4.35
C GLU A 202 -9.34 -27.03 -4.29
N GLY A 203 -9.76 -27.99 -5.11
CA GLY A 203 -9.18 -29.34 -5.14
C GLY A 203 -7.68 -29.37 -5.45
N ALA A 204 -7.19 -28.44 -6.29
CA ALA A 204 -5.78 -28.35 -6.66
C ALA A 204 -4.92 -27.68 -5.57
N PHE A 205 -5.46 -26.69 -4.88
CA PHE A 205 -4.71 -25.92 -3.89
C PHE A 205 -4.78 -26.50 -2.47
N PHE A 206 -5.84 -27.26 -2.16
CA PHE A 206 -6.10 -27.72 -0.81
C PHE A 206 -6.71 -29.14 -0.75
N GLY A 207 -7.41 -29.61 -1.80
CA GLY A 207 -8.14 -30.86 -1.80
C GLY A 207 -7.38 -32.04 -2.41
N HIS A 208 -8.12 -32.95 -3.05
CA HIS A 208 -7.63 -34.25 -3.51
C HIS A 208 -6.53 -34.18 -4.58
N ALA A 209 -6.49 -33.12 -5.40
CA ALA A 209 -5.49 -32.95 -6.46
C ALA A 209 -4.22 -32.23 -5.98
N TYR A 210 -4.06 -31.94 -4.68
CA TYR A 210 -2.94 -31.18 -4.12
C TYR A 210 -1.58 -31.77 -4.51
N GLY A 211 -1.37 -33.05 -4.29
CA GLY A 211 -0.10 -33.73 -4.57
C GLY A 211 0.26 -33.76 -6.06
N GLU A 212 -0.75 -33.97 -6.92
CA GLU A 212 -0.59 -34.00 -8.38
C GLU A 212 -0.30 -32.60 -8.94
N PHE A 213 -0.99 -31.59 -8.42
CA PHE A 213 -0.81 -30.20 -8.85
C PHE A 213 0.55 -29.63 -8.46
N TRP A 214 0.93 -29.77 -7.18
CA TRP A 214 2.17 -29.17 -6.66
C TRP A 214 3.44 -29.99 -6.98
N LYS A 215 3.34 -31.31 -7.15
CA LYS A 215 4.48 -32.19 -7.50
C LYS A 215 5.73 -31.95 -6.62
N GLY A 216 5.55 -31.59 -5.36
CA GLY A 216 6.65 -31.29 -4.43
C GLY A 216 7.20 -29.84 -4.50
N ALA A 217 6.63 -28.95 -5.32
CA ALA A 217 7.03 -27.54 -5.36
C ALA A 217 6.76 -26.81 -4.04
N LEU A 218 5.72 -27.21 -3.28
CA LEU A 218 5.49 -26.79 -1.91
C LEU A 218 6.02 -27.86 -0.95
N PHE A 219 7.21 -27.65 -0.43
CA PHE A 219 7.77 -28.54 0.58
C PHE A 219 7.13 -28.25 1.93
N THR A 220 6.49 -29.27 2.51
CA THR A 220 5.99 -29.28 3.89
C THR A 220 6.80 -30.29 4.68
N GLY A 221 7.39 -29.87 5.82
CA GLY A 221 8.11 -30.81 6.70
C GLY A 221 7.16 -31.91 7.23
N ALA A 222 7.73 -33.07 7.60
CA ALA A 222 6.96 -34.22 8.09
C ALA A 222 6.10 -33.91 9.33
N GLU A 223 6.51 -32.92 10.14
CA GLU A 223 5.82 -32.46 11.33
C GLU A 223 4.63 -31.50 11.03
N ASN A 224 4.52 -31.01 9.80
CA ASN A 224 3.48 -30.06 9.42
C ASN A 224 2.22 -30.81 8.99
N LYS A 225 1.28 -30.99 9.90
CA LYS A 225 -0.02 -31.63 9.69
C LYS A 225 -1.18 -30.66 9.56
N ILE A 226 -0.92 -29.38 9.34
CA ILE A 226 -1.95 -28.33 9.35
C ILE A 226 -3.12 -28.62 8.38
N LEU A 227 -2.84 -29.22 7.22
CA LEU A 227 -3.86 -29.58 6.24
C LEU A 227 -4.80 -30.70 6.70
N GLU A 228 -4.33 -31.58 7.59
CA GLU A 228 -5.15 -32.61 8.21
C GLU A 228 -5.94 -32.02 9.40
N GLU A 229 -5.29 -31.23 10.23
CA GLU A 229 -5.86 -30.59 11.43
C GLU A 229 -7.04 -29.66 11.13
N ILE A 230 -7.02 -28.97 9.99
CA ILE A 230 -8.14 -28.09 9.56
C ILE A 230 -9.46 -28.85 9.43
N HIS A 231 -9.44 -30.10 9.01
CA HIS A 231 -10.66 -30.88 8.87
C HIS A 231 -11.32 -31.21 10.23
N HIS A 232 -10.56 -31.17 11.33
CA HIS A 232 -11.00 -31.50 12.68
C HIS A 232 -11.39 -30.27 13.53
N VAL A 233 -11.38 -29.07 12.98
CA VAL A 233 -11.77 -27.86 13.72
C VAL A 233 -13.26 -27.89 14.10
N PRO A 234 -13.64 -27.37 15.30
CA PRO A 234 -15.02 -27.31 15.74
C PRO A 234 -15.94 -26.56 14.75
N ALA A 235 -17.20 -26.98 14.70
CA ALA A 235 -18.18 -26.32 13.82
C ALA A 235 -18.30 -24.81 14.06
N LEU A 236 -18.20 -24.36 15.31
CA LEU A 236 -18.22 -22.93 15.65
C LEU A 236 -17.10 -22.16 14.93
N VAL A 237 -15.90 -22.74 14.81
CA VAL A 237 -14.77 -22.12 14.10
C VAL A 237 -15.09 -21.96 12.61
N LYS A 238 -15.66 -22.99 11.98
CA LYS A 238 -16.11 -22.96 10.58
C LYS A 238 -17.19 -21.89 10.31
N TRP A 239 -18.06 -21.64 11.29
CA TRP A 239 -19.11 -20.62 11.19
C TRP A 239 -18.63 -19.20 11.53
N THR A 240 -17.48 -19.05 12.21
CA THR A 240 -16.98 -17.74 12.65
C THR A 240 -16.82 -16.73 11.51
N PRO A 241 -16.21 -17.05 10.36
CA PRO A 241 -16.08 -16.10 9.25
C PRO A 241 -17.44 -15.67 8.67
N PHE A 242 -18.39 -16.61 8.57
CA PHE A 242 -19.75 -16.31 8.11
C PHE A 242 -20.49 -15.38 9.07
N ILE A 243 -20.43 -15.67 10.38
CA ILE A 243 -21.06 -14.81 11.41
C ILE A 243 -20.43 -13.41 11.41
N ALA A 244 -19.10 -13.33 11.30
CA ALA A 244 -18.38 -12.07 11.19
C ALA A 244 -18.79 -11.28 9.94
N MET A 245 -18.88 -11.95 8.80
CA MET A 245 -19.32 -11.35 7.53
C MET A 245 -20.75 -10.82 7.64
N LEU A 246 -21.69 -11.62 8.16
CA LEU A 246 -23.08 -11.22 8.30
C LEU A 246 -23.25 -10.07 9.30
N GLY A 247 -22.55 -10.12 10.44
CA GLY A 247 -22.55 -9.06 11.45
C GLY A 247 -22.04 -7.72 10.89
N GLY A 248 -20.94 -7.76 10.13
CA GLY A 248 -20.39 -6.57 9.46
C GLY A 248 -21.34 -5.97 8.43
N PHE A 249 -22.00 -6.81 7.62
CA PHE A 249 -23.03 -6.40 6.67
C PHE A 249 -24.22 -5.73 7.37
N LEU A 250 -24.78 -6.39 8.39
CA LEU A 250 -25.95 -5.88 9.11
C LEU A 250 -25.66 -4.54 9.80
N LEU A 251 -24.47 -4.39 10.38
CA LEU A 251 -24.05 -3.14 11.00
C LEU A 251 -23.88 -2.03 9.96
N ALA A 252 -23.25 -2.34 8.82
CA ALA A 252 -23.10 -1.38 7.71
C ALA A 252 -24.48 -0.97 7.14
N PHE A 253 -25.38 -1.90 6.96
CA PHE A 253 -26.76 -1.62 6.53
C PHE A 253 -27.50 -0.72 7.53
N GLN A 254 -27.39 -1.02 8.82
CA GLN A 254 -27.98 -0.20 9.87
C GLN A 254 -27.44 1.24 9.84
N PHE A 255 -26.12 1.41 9.68
CA PHE A 255 -25.45 2.71 9.74
C PHE A 255 -25.64 3.54 8.47
N TYR A 256 -25.57 2.94 7.29
CA TYR A 256 -25.51 3.71 6.03
C TYR A 256 -26.83 3.72 5.26
N ILE A 257 -27.77 2.80 5.58
CA ILE A 257 -29.09 2.77 4.93
C ILE A 257 -30.19 3.22 5.88
N ARG A 258 -30.27 2.64 7.10
CA ARG A 258 -31.35 2.96 8.04
C ARG A 258 -31.11 4.23 8.84
N SER A 259 -29.88 4.43 9.32
CA SER A 259 -29.55 5.53 10.25
C SER A 259 -28.28 6.28 9.82
N PRO A 260 -28.25 7.01 8.69
CA PRO A 260 -27.04 7.65 8.14
C PRO A 260 -26.39 8.70 9.06
N GLN A 261 -27.13 9.20 10.06
CA GLN A 261 -26.60 10.15 11.05
C GLN A 261 -25.78 9.47 12.15
N THR A 262 -25.94 8.16 12.37
CA THR A 262 -25.25 7.45 13.44
C THR A 262 -23.72 7.44 13.26
N PRO A 263 -23.16 7.11 12.09
CA PRO A 263 -21.70 7.18 11.89
C PRO A 263 -21.13 8.58 12.10
N VAL A 264 -21.87 9.63 11.70
CA VAL A 264 -21.46 11.03 11.87
C VAL A 264 -21.39 11.39 13.37
N ARG A 265 -22.40 10.99 14.14
CA ARG A 265 -22.45 11.23 15.60
C ARG A 265 -21.32 10.47 16.31
N LEU A 266 -21.11 9.19 15.97
CA LEU A 266 -20.03 8.38 16.56
C LEU A 266 -18.65 8.96 16.25
N ALA A 267 -18.40 9.41 15.02
CA ALA A 267 -17.15 10.04 14.63
C ALA A 267 -16.92 11.37 15.40
N ALA A 268 -17.96 12.14 15.65
CA ALA A 268 -17.88 13.35 16.44
C ALA A 268 -17.66 13.05 17.94
N GLN A 269 -18.39 12.09 18.49
CA GLN A 269 -18.31 11.67 19.89
C GLN A 269 -16.93 11.05 20.24
N HIS A 270 -16.37 10.24 19.34
CA HIS A 270 -15.08 9.57 19.50
C HIS A 270 -14.01 10.17 18.58
N ARG A 271 -13.96 11.50 18.49
CA ARG A 271 -13.09 12.23 17.54
C ARG A 271 -11.63 11.82 17.63
N GLY A 272 -11.09 11.58 18.81
CA GLY A 272 -9.69 11.16 18.98
C GLY A 272 -9.40 9.81 18.32
N LEU A 273 -10.25 8.81 18.56
CA LEU A 273 -10.16 7.50 17.92
C LEU A 273 -10.36 7.60 16.40
N TYR A 274 -11.36 8.37 15.98
CA TYR A 274 -11.62 8.57 14.54
C TYR A 274 -10.39 9.16 13.82
N LEU A 275 -9.76 10.20 14.38
CA LEU A 275 -8.55 10.82 13.82
C LEU A 275 -7.34 9.88 13.87
N PHE A 276 -7.19 9.09 14.94
CA PHE A 276 -6.13 8.09 15.04
C PHE A 276 -6.21 7.06 13.91
N LEU A 277 -7.40 6.54 13.63
CA LEU A 277 -7.63 5.59 12.55
C LEU A 277 -7.52 6.26 11.17
N LEU A 278 -8.06 7.46 11.01
CA LEU A 278 -8.02 8.22 9.75
C LEU A 278 -6.58 8.55 9.33
N ASN A 279 -5.73 8.90 10.30
CA ASN A 279 -4.32 9.16 10.11
C ASN A 279 -3.46 7.88 10.20
N LYS A 280 -4.06 6.70 10.01
CA LYS A 280 -3.32 5.44 9.85
C LYS A 280 -2.41 5.13 11.04
N TRP A 281 -2.92 5.35 12.28
CA TRP A 281 -2.21 5.22 13.55
C TRP A 281 -0.96 6.10 13.65
N TYR A 282 -0.88 7.15 12.85
CA TYR A 282 0.26 8.08 12.77
C TYR A 282 1.61 7.43 12.41
N PHE A 283 1.59 6.28 11.73
CA PHE A 283 2.84 5.63 11.30
C PHE A 283 3.59 6.44 10.25
N ASP A 284 2.88 7.11 9.33
CA ASP A 284 3.52 7.94 8.32
C ASP A 284 4.26 9.13 8.96
N GLU A 285 3.64 9.77 9.96
CA GLU A 285 4.22 10.88 10.72
C GLU A 285 5.40 10.43 11.57
N LEU A 286 5.30 9.24 12.20
CA LEU A 286 6.40 8.64 12.94
C LEU A 286 7.59 8.35 12.04
N TYR A 287 7.36 7.78 10.86
CA TYR A 287 8.43 7.50 9.90
C TYR A 287 9.01 8.78 9.27
N ASP A 288 8.18 9.79 9.02
CA ASP A 288 8.70 11.11 8.62
C ASP A 288 9.67 11.68 9.65
N PHE A 289 9.29 11.64 10.92
CA PHE A 289 10.13 12.14 12.01
C PHE A 289 11.41 11.32 12.19
N LEU A 290 11.32 9.97 12.22
CA LEU A 290 12.45 9.10 12.53
C LEU A 290 13.42 8.91 11.36
N PHE A 291 12.93 8.90 10.13
CA PHE A 291 13.72 8.51 8.96
C PHE A 291 13.81 9.60 7.90
N VAL A 292 12.66 10.17 7.49
CA VAL A 292 12.62 11.08 6.33
C VAL A 292 13.29 12.41 6.64
N ARG A 293 12.97 13.04 7.77
CA ARG A 293 13.59 14.31 8.18
C ARG A 293 15.09 14.18 8.45
N PRO A 294 15.57 13.16 9.19
CA PRO A 294 17.02 12.96 9.36
C PRO A 294 17.74 12.69 8.04
N ALA A 295 17.17 11.84 7.15
CA ALA A 295 17.75 11.58 5.84
C ALA A 295 17.86 12.85 4.98
N LYS A 296 16.79 13.66 4.95
CA LYS A 296 16.82 14.97 4.28
C LYS A 296 17.79 15.95 4.91
N ALA A 297 17.95 15.94 6.23
CA ALA A 297 18.93 16.77 6.92
C ALA A 297 20.35 16.35 6.58
N LEU A 298 20.63 15.04 6.61
CA LEU A 298 21.93 14.49 6.20
C LEU A 298 22.23 14.81 4.73
N GLY A 299 21.27 14.60 3.83
CA GLY A 299 21.44 14.93 2.41
C GLY A 299 21.76 16.41 2.18
N ARG A 300 21.09 17.34 2.89
CA ARG A 300 21.40 18.78 2.83
C ARG A 300 22.78 19.10 3.40
N PHE A 301 23.18 18.42 4.47
CA PHE A 301 24.53 18.58 5.05
C PHE A 301 25.59 18.12 4.05
N LEU A 302 25.46 16.92 3.50
CA LEU A 302 26.40 16.38 2.50
C LEU A 302 26.46 17.29 1.25
N TRP A 303 25.33 17.70 0.72
CA TRP A 303 25.29 18.59 -0.43
C TRP A 303 25.96 19.95 -0.15
N LYS A 304 25.56 20.65 0.92
CA LYS A 304 26.04 22.01 1.17
C LYS A 304 27.48 22.05 1.73
N LYS A 305 27.82 21.12 2.63
CA LYS A 305 29.13 21.07 3.30
C LYS A 305 30.08 20.11 2.60
N GLY A 306 29.60 18.93 2.16
CA GLY A 306 30.43 17.99 1.41
C GLY A 306 30.72 18.51 0.01
N ASP A 307 29.71 18.56 -0.82
CA ASP A 307 29.89 18.96 -2.23
C ASP A 307 30.25 20.44 -2.35
N GLY A 308 29.37 21.35 -1.93
CA GLY A 308 29.54 22.77 -2.19
C GLY A 308 30.72 23.42 -1.44
N TRP A 309 30.94 23.09 -0.15
CA TRP A 309 32.03 23.73 0.59
C TRP A 309 33.35 22.95 0.47
N LEU A 310 33.36 21.64 0.65
CA LEU A 310 34.59 20.86 0.67
C LEU A 310 35.06 20.53 -0.75
N ILE A 311 34.24 19.91 -1.58
CA ILE A 311 34.65 19.45 -2.93
C ILE A 311 34.79 20.66 -3.86
N ASP A 312 33.74 21.45 -4.05
CA ASP A 312 33.77 22.58 -4.98
C ASP A 312 34.62 23.72 -4.42
N GLY A 313 34.44 24.09 -3.14
CA GLY A 313 35.13 25.19 -2.50
C GLY A 313 36.64 25.02 -2.36
N PHE A 314 37.16 23.83 -2.10
CA PHE A 314 38.61 23.54 -2.10
C PHE A 314 39.09 22.92 -3.42
N GLY A 315 38.23 22.29 -4.20
CA GLY A 315 38.55 21.69 -5.48
C GLY A 315 38.43 22.69 -6.64
N PRO A 316 37.56 22.43 -7.61
CA PRO A 316 37.55 23.18 -8.87
C PRO A 316 37.36 24.69 -8.70
N ASP A 317 36.36 25.10 -7.90
CA ASP A 317 36.03 26.54 -7.72
C ASP A 317 37.07 27.23 -6.84
N GLY A 318 37.55 26.58 -5.82
CA GLY A 318 38.56 27.10 -4.92
C GLY A 318 39.91 27.28 -5.60
N VAL A 319 40.34 26.31 -6.40
CA VAL A 319 41.58 26.41 -7.22
C VAL A 319 41.43 27.50 -8.26
N SER A 320 40.32 27.57 -8.98
CA SER A 320 40.02 28.61 -9.96
C SER A 320 40.07 30.01 -9.33
N ALA A 321 39.43 30.21 -8.18
CA ALA A 321 39.46 31.45 -7.44
C ALA A 321 40.89 31.84 -7.02
N ARG A 322 41.72 30.90 -6.56
CA ARG A 322 43.15 31.18 -6.21
C ARG A 322 43.99 31.53 -7.43
N VAL A 323 43.79 30.85 -8.55
CA VAL A 323 44.46 31.19 -9.80
C VAL A 323 44.12 32.63 -10.24
N LEU A 324 42.84 33.02 -10.20
CA LEU A 324 42.39 34.38 -10.51
C LEU A 324 42.99 35.39 -9.55
N ASP A 325 43.04 35.12 -8.26
CA ASP A 325 43.62 36.02 -7.25
C ASP A 325 45.12 36.22 -7.47
N VAL A 326 45.87 35.13 -7.71
CA VAL A 326 47.29 35.19 -8.07
C VAL A 326 47.52 35.94 -9.36
N THR A 327 46.72 35.70 -10.40
CA THR A 327 46.78 36.40 -11.67
C THR A 327 46.56 37.90 -11.48
N ALA A 328 45.54 38.30 -10.71
CA ALA A 328 45.25 39.69 -10.41
C ALA A 328 46.38 40.39 -9.65
N ARG A 329 47.09 39.68 -8.76
CA ARG A 329 48.27 40.20 -8.07
C ARG A 329 49.48 40.30 -8.98
N ALA A 330 49.72 39.26 -9.78
CA ALA A 330 50.82 39.28 -10.76
C ALA A 330 50.66 40.38 -11.80
N ALA A 331 49.43 40.59 -12.29
CA ALA A 331 49.13 41.70 -13.23
C ALA A 331 49.48 43.10 -12.65
N LYS A 332 49.38 43.31 -11.36
CA LYS A 332 49.76 44.57 -10.70
C LYS A 332 51.26 44.82 -10.66
N LEU A 333 52.10 43.80 -10.92
CA LEU A 333 53.54 43.95 -11.07
C LEU A 333 53.88 44.65 -12.38
N GLN A 334 52.99 44.63 -13.35
CA GLN A 334 53.12 45.37 -14.60
C GLN A 334 52.67 46.82 -14.35
N SER A 335 53.63 47.68 -14.10
CA SER A 335 53.38 49.11 -13.84
C SER A 335 53.02 49.90 -15.05
N GLY A 336 53.26 49.37 -16.28
CA GLY A 336 53.06 50.07 -17.56
C GLY A 336 54.12 51.10 -17.88
N TYR A 337 55.07 51.42 -16.97
CA TYR A 337 56.09 52.37 -17.18
C TYR A 337 57.40 51.69 -17.62
N LEU A 338 57.89 52.07 -18.80
CA LEU A 338 59.07 51.47 -19.44
C LEU A 338 60.32 51.50 -18.54
N TYR A 339 60.48 52.54 -17.78
CA TYR A 339 61.67 52.75 -16.92
C TYR A 339 61.67 51.71 -15.74
N HIS A 340 60.54 51.27 -15.26
CA HIS A 340 60.51 50.23 -14.22
C HIS A 340 61.00 48.87 -14.74
N TYR A 341 60.70 48.56 -16.00
CA TYR A 341 61.19 47.33 -16.65
C TYR A 341 62.67 47.43 -16.98
N ALA A 342 63.11 48.58 -17.48
CA ALA A 342 64.51 48.83 -17.74
C ALA A 342 65.38 48.77 -16.47
N PHE A 343 64.90 49.35 -15.37
CA PHE A 343 65.55 49.25 -14.06
C PHE A 343 65.62 47.81 -13.48
N ALA A 344 64.52 47.07 -13.57
CA ALA A 344 64.47 45.64 -13.16
C ALA A 344 65.44 44.78 -14.00
N MET A 345 65.52 45.02 -15.33
CA MET A 345 66.50 44.33 -16.16
C MET A 345 67.91 44.63 -15.77
N LEU A 346 68.22 45.94 -15.49
CA LEU A 346 69.53 46.34 -15.09
C LEU A 346 69.99 45.71 -13.75
N ILE A 347 69.08 45.66 -12.78
CA ILE A 347 69.32 44.90 -11.51
C ILE A 347 69.57 43.42 -11.80
N GLY A 348 68.77 42.82 -12.65
CA GLY A 348 68.90 41.41 -13.03
C GLY A 348 70.23 41.11 -13.69
N VAL A 349 70.70 41.94 -14.62
CA VAL A 349 71.99 41.81 -15.27
C VAL A 349 73.11 42.01 -14.26
N ALA A 350 73.04 43.03 -13.37
CA ALA A 350 74.04 43.30 -12.32
C ALA A 350 74.16 42.09 -11.36
N ALA A 351 73.01 41.53 -10.96
CA ALA A 351 72.97 40.34 -10.10
C ALA A 351 73.58 39.10 -10.78
N LEU A 352 73.30 38.89 -12.05
CA LEU A 352 73.81 37.80 -12.85
C LEU A 352 75.35 37.91 -13.05
N VAL A 353 75.84 39.09 -13.36
CA VAL A 353 77.28 39.37 -13.49
C VAL A 353 77.95 39.17 -12.14
N THR A 354 77.39 39.68 -11.06
CA THR A 354 77.95 39.50 -9.69
C THR A 354 77.99 38.00 -9.34
N TRP A 355 76.93 37.26 -9.66
CA TRP A 355 76.90 35.80 -9.46
C TRP A 355 78.00 35.10 -10.21
N MET A 356 78.14 35.39 -11.49
CA MET A 356 79.19 34.81 -12.34
C MET A 356 80.59 35.14 -11.81
N MET A 357 80.85 36.40 -11.39
CA MET A 357 82.11 36.81 -10.83
C MET A 357 82.44 36.10 -9.48
N LEU A 358 81.46 35.97 -8.63
CA LEU A 358 81.64 35.24 -7.36
C LEU A 358 81.75 33.71 -7.56
N GLY A 359 80.95 33.13 -8.50
CA GLY A 359 81.00 31.74 -8.82
C GLY A 359 82.25 31.27 -9.56
N SER A 360 82.99 32.18 -10.19
CA SER A 360 84.29 31.90 -10.80
C SER A 360 85.46 32.09 -9.83
N ALA A 361 85.17 32.49 -8.57
CA ALA A 361 86.15 32.69 -7.52
C ALA A 361 86.24 31.50 -6.53
N PHE A 362 85.48 30.47 -6.76
CA PHE A 362 85.51 29.19 -6.13
C PHE A 362 85.69 28.10 -7.19
#